data_7b27feaf310de6f970aeeaa75801c082
#
_entry.id   7b27feaf310de6f970aeeaa75801c082
#
_cell.length_a   1.000
_cell.length_b   1.000
_cell.length_c   1.000
_cell.angle_alpha   90.00
_cell.angle_beta   90.00
_cell.angle_gamma   90.00
#
_symmetry.space_group_name_H-M   'P 1'
#
loop_
_entity.id
_entity.type
_entity.pdbx_description
1 polymer ?
#
loop_
_entity_poly.entity_id
_entity_poly.type
_entity_poly.pdbx_seq_one_letter_code
_entity_poly.pdbx_strand_id
1 'polypeptide(L)'
;MVIASIDVQGGRVVQLKQGAELVLQRDDPLELAEEFDRYGEVAVIDLDAAMGKGSNLEMIKTVLRKAECRTGGGIRTPEQAKELVSLGARKIIVGSGAFRDPAKKEAGGGEFGVNIPFLEAMAGKIGRERLIVAVDARGGEIVVDGWKTPTSLDLIETAKAVETFASELLFTCVEREGGMAGIDLEQVRKLREAVSCRITAAGGVSTLDEIGELAGLGCDVQLGMALYTGKINLADAFIRSLNWKKGETGKAADNGGQAAGSGGQSALLPLIAQSGDGQVLMTGFTDTEALAETFKRGNVCFHSRTRNKLWMKGETSGSVLKLKRLRADCDRDALLAVAEAAGPVCHTGAWSCFSANRNYTWEFLQGIIVGRFRSPAPGSYTATLDDDLVREKVMEEAGELCKAKTRGEIVWEASDLLYFTTVLMTRAGVTVQEILDELDRRHRK
;
A
#
# COMPACT_ATOMS: atom_id res chain seq x y z
N MET A 1 -1.39 0.65 11.19
CA MET A 1 -0.56 1.38 10.20
C MET A 1 -1.22 2.69 9.85
N VAL A 2 -0.50 3.61 9.18
CA VAL A 2 -1.08 4.84 8.66
C VAL A 2 -1.36 4.68 7.17
N ILE A 3 -2.55 5.11 6.74
CA ILE A 3 -3.02 5.06 5.36
C ILE A 3 -3.33 6.50 4.94
N ALA A 4 -2.65 6.99 3.92
CA ALA A 4 -2.96 8.30 3.36
C ALA A 4 -4.13 8.18 2.37
N SER A 5 -5.09 9.12 2.42
CA SER A 5 -6.25 9.16 1.51
C SER A 5 -6.03 10.12 0.35
N ILE A 6 -6.39 9.67 -0.84
CA ILE A 6 -6.50 10.48 -2.07
C ILE A 6 -7.95 10.40 -2.53
N ASP A 7 -8.71 11.44 -2.27
CA ASP A 7 -10.09 11.56 -2.70
C ASP A 7 -10.14 12.27 -4.05
N VAL A 8 -10.79 11.66 -5.04
CA VAL A 8 -10.80 12.15 -6.42
C VAL A 8 -12.19 12.63 -6.82
N GLN A 9 -12.27 13.87 -7.33
CA GLN A 9 -13.49 14.45 -7.87
C GLN A 9 -13.17 15.33 -9.09
N GLY A 10 -13.89 15.15 -10.18
CA GLY A 10 -13.70 15.92 -11.42
C GLY A 10 -12.29 15.81 -11.99
N GLY A 11 -11.65 14.66 -11.85
CA GLY A 11 -10.28 14.42 -12.31
C GLY A 11 -9.19 15.07 -11.44
N ARG A 12 -9.50 15.50 -10.21
CA ARG A 12 -8.58 16.20 -9.30
C ARG A 12 -8.63 15.59 -7.92
N VAL A 13 -7.53 15.71 -7.18
CA VAL A 13 -7.50 15.38 -5.75
C VAL A 13 -8.20 16.50 -4.98
N VAL A 14 -9.13 16.12 -4.11
CA VAL A 14 -9.88 17.06 -3.28
C VAL A 14 -9.83 16.68 -1.82
N GLN A 15 -10.02 17.67 -0.95
CA GLN A 15 -10.32 17.45 0.46
C GLN A 15 -11.61 18.17 0.79
N LEU A 16 -12.59 17.40 1.27
CA LEU A 16 -13.91 17.91 1.61
C LEU A 16 -14.09 17.91 3.13
N LYS A 17 -14.76 18.93 3.66
CA LYS A 17 -15.25 18.93 5.03
C LYS A 17 -16.66 18.34 5.05
N GLN A 18 -16.83 17.29 5.86
CA GLN A 18 -18.10 16.54 5.99
C GLN A 18 -18.70 16.08 4.65
N GLY A 19 -17.81 15.78 3.66
CA GLY A 19 -18.22 15.32 2.33
C GLY A 19 -18.91 16.36 1.44
N ALA A 20 -18.96 17.64 1.82
CA ALA A 20 -19.73 18.67 1.13
C ALA A 20 -18.94 19.93 0.77
N GLU A 21 -18.19 20.51 1.70
CA GLU A 21 -17.47 21.76 1.53
C GLU A 21 -16.06 21.50 0.99
N LEU A 22 -15.74 22.03 -0.20
CA LEU A 22 -14.39 21.93 -0.78
C LEU A 22 -13.42 22.83 0.00
N VAL A 23 -12.43 22.24 0.62
CA VAL A 23 -11.39 22.94 1.39
C VAL A 23 -10.10 23.08 0.58
N LEU A 24 -9.71 22.03 -0.15
CA LEU A 24 -8.46 21.98 -0.88
C LEU A 24 -8.63 21.16 -2.17
N GLN A 25 -7.88 21.56 -3.21
CA GLN A 25 -7.81 20.86 -4.48
C GLN A 25 -6.37 20.83 -5.01
N ARG A 26 -5.97 19.70 -5.64
CA ARG A 26 -4.65 19.51 -6.26
C ARG A 26 -4.79 18.77 -7.59
N ASP A 27 -3.79 18.96 -8.47
CA ASP A 27 -3.75 18.37 -9.82
C ASP A 27 -2.66 17.30 -9.98
N ASP A 28 -2.05 16.83 -8.88
CA ASP A 28 -0.90 15.92 -8.83
C ASP A 28 -1.18 14.56 -8.16
N PRO A 29 -2.22 13.80 -8.57
CA PRO A 29 -2.60 12.54 -7.90
C PRO A 29 -1.51 11.47 -7.97
N LEU A 30 -0.69 11.46 -9.03
CA LEU A 30 0.36 10.45 -9.23
C LEU A 30 1.55 10.71 -8.31
N GLU A 31 2.00 11.94 -8.24
CA GLU A 31 3.10 12.38 -7.37
C GLU A 31 2.74 12.11 -5.90
N LEU A 32 1.50 12.44 -5.51
CA LEU A 32 0.99 12.15 -4.17
C LEU A 32 0.94 10.64 -3.88
N ALA A 33 0.48 9.84 -4.84
CA ALA A 33 0.42 8.39 -4.66
C ALA A 33 1.82 7.78 -4.49
N GLU A 34 2.80 8.20 -5.30
CA GLU A 34 4.19 7.78 -5.19
C GLU A 34 4.85 8.26 -3.88
N GLU A 35 4.51 9.46 -3.42
CA GLU A 35 4.96 9.99 -2.12
C GLU A 35 4.40 9.16 -0.96
N PHE A 36 3.08 8.96 -0.95
CA PHE A 36 2.38 8.28 0.15
C PHE A 36 2.71 6.78 0.21
N ASP A 37 2.91 6.14 -0.94
CA ASP A 37 3.30 4.72 -1.02
C ASP A 37 4.64 4.40 -0.33
N ARG A 38 5.47 5.39 -0.07
CA ARG A 38 6.70 5.20 0.72
C ARG A 38 6.41 4.75 2.15
N TYR A 39 5.27 5.15 2.70
CA TYR A 39 4.90 4.95 4.11
C TYR A 39 3.92 3.81 4.33
N GLY A 40 3.12 3.47 3.34
CA GLY A 40 2.08 2.47 3.49
C GLY A 40 1.15 2.37 2.30
N GLU A 41 0.10 1.61 2.47
CA GLU A 41 -0.99 1.49 1.52
C GLU A 41 -1.71 2.86 1.36
N VAL A 42 -2.13 3.19 0.15
CA VAL A 42 -2.82 4.45 -0.17
C VAL A 42 -4.30 4.17 -0.39
N ALA A 43 -5.18 4.93 0.25
CA ALA A 43 -6.62 4.87 -0.04
C ALA A 43 -6.96 5.82 -1.19
N VAL A 44 -7.57 5.31 -2.27
CA VAL A 44 -7.99 6.11 -3.42
C VAL A 44 -9.50 5.99 -3.57
N ILE A 45 -10.21 7.11 -3.39
CA ILE A 45 -11.67 7.14 -3.35
C ILE A 45 -12.24 7.95 -4.52
N ASP A 46 -13.05 7.32 -5.36
CA ASP A 46 -13.79 7.99 -6.43
C ASP A 46 -15.07 8.63 -5.89
N LEU A 47 -15.03 9.93 -5.60
CA LEU A 47 -16.18 10.65 -5.07
C LEU A 47 -17.28 10.85 -6.12
N ASP A 48 -16.92 11.02 -7.40
CA ASP A 48 -17.93 11.15 -8.46
C ASP A 48 -18.71 9.84 -8.63
N ALA A 49 -18.03 8.71 -8.64
CA ALA A 49 -18.68 7.40 -8.71
C ALA A 49 -19.50 7.10 -7.44
N ALA A 50 -19.03 7.51 -6.25
CA ALA A 50 -19.76 7.40 -4.99
C ALA A 50 -21.07 8.17 -5.03
N MET A 51 -21.05 9.38 -5.60
CA MET A 51 -22.22 10.27 -5.73
C MET A 51 -23.07 10.00 -6.96
N GLY A 52 -22.69 9.07 -7.84
CA GLY A 52 -23.40 8.79 -9.10
C GLY A 52 -23.30 9.92 -10.14
N LYS A 53 -22.24 10.75 -10.09
CA LYS A 53 -22.03 11.91 -10.95
C LYS A 53 -21.03 11.69 -12.08
N GLY A 54 -20.45 10.49 -12.19
CA GLY A 54 -19.42 10.16 -13.16
C GLY A 54 -18.45 9.12 -12.63
N SER A 55 -17.26 9.06 -13.22
CA SER A 55 -16.20 8.18 -12.77
C SER A 55 -14.82 8.76 -13.10
N ASN A 56 -13.86 8.55 -12.22
CA ASN A 56 -12.44 8.89 -12.39
C ASN A 56 -11.58 7.65 -12.69
N LEU A 57 -12.18 6.60 -13.27
CA LEU A 57 -11.55 5.29 -13.46
C LEU A 57 -10.19 5.37 -14.18
N GLU A 58 -10.05 6.21 -15.22
CA GLU A 58 -8.79 6.32 -15.97
C GLU A 58 -7.64 6.88 -15.12
N MET A 59 -7.94 7.84 -14.27
CA MET A 59 -6.97 8.35 -13.29
C MET A 59 -6.63 7.28 -12.26
N ILE A 60 -7.64 6.62 -11.70
CA ILE A 60 -7.46 5.53 -10.72
C ILE A 60 -6.60 4.43 -11.30
N LYS A 61 -6.82 3.98 -12.53
CA LYS A 61 -5.96 3.01 -13.23
C LYS A 61 -4.49 3.43 -13.24
N THR A 62 -4.23 4.70 -13.45
CA THR A 62 -2.86 5.21 -13.50
C THR A 62 -2.23 5.23 -12.10
N VAL A 63 -2.98 5.61 -11.08
CA VAL A 63 -2.54 5.58 -9.67
C VAL A 63 -2.26 4.15 -9.20
N LEU A 64 -3.15 3.18 -9.53
CA LEU A 64 -3.00 1.78 -9.16
C LEU A 64 -1.73 1.11 -9.72
N ARG A 65 -1.17 1.63 -10.82
CA ARG A 65 0.10 1.16 -11.39
C ARG A 65 1.33 1.72 -10.66
N LYS A 66 1.15 2.77 -9.85
CA LYS A 66 2.25 3.52 -9.22
C LYS A 66 2.39 3.24 -7.74
N ALA A 67 1.30 2.90 -7.08
CA ALA A 67 1.23 2.74 -5.63
C ALA A 67 0.42 1.49 -5.23
N GLU A 68 0.70 0.96 -4.06
CA GLU A 68 -0.11 -0.09 -3.45
C GLU A 68 -1.39 0.53 -2.87
N CYS A 69 -2.51 0.34 -3.57
CA CYS A 69 -3.75 1.04 -3.23
C CYS A 69 -4.87 0.12 -2.77
N ARG A 70 -5.65 0.63 -1.82
CA ARG A 70 -7.04 0.26 -1.60
C ARG A 70 -7.94 1.26 -2.32
N THR A 71 -9.00 0.83 -2.96
CA THR A 71 -9.87 1.74 -3.70
C THR A 71 -11.34 1.54 -3.40
N GLY A 72 -12.08 2.63 -3.42
CA GLY A 72 -13.51 2.68 -3.15
C GLY A 72 -14.20 3.80 -3.91
N GLY A 73 -15.48 3.93 -3.69
CA GLY A 73 -16.32 4.92 -4.35
C GLY A 73 -17.15 4.31 -5.48
N GLY A 74 -18.46 4.24 -5.29
CA GLY A 74 -19.41 3.82 -6.31
C GLY A 74 -19.37 2.35 -6.74
N ILE A 75 -18.69 1.48 -6.01
CA ILE A 75 -18.62 0.03 -6.32
C ILE A 75 -19.92 -0.64 -5.88
N ARG A 76 -20.71 -1.09 -6.86
CA ARG A 76 -22.07 -1.62 -6.67
C ARG A 76 -22.25 -3.05 -7.19
N THR A 77 -21.24 -3.60 -7.88
CA THR A 77 -21.30 -4.96 -8.42
C THR A 77 -19.97 -5.72 -8.20
N PRO A 78 -20.02 -7.05 -8.05
CA PRO A 78 -18.81 -7.87 -7.95
C PRO A 78 -17.91 -7.76 -9.19
N GLU A 79 -18.47 -7.50 -10.36
CA GLU A 79 -17.74 -7.31 -11.61
C GLU A 79 -16.87 -6.06 -11.58
N GLN A 80 -17.41 -4.92 -11.09
CA GLN A 80 -16.63 -3.70 -10.87
C GLN A 80 -15.47 -3.93 -9.89
N ALA A 81 -15.73 -4.64 -8.79
CA ALA A 81 -14.69 -4.99 -7.83
C ALA A 81 -13.58 -5.83 -8.48
N LYS A 82 -13.95 -6.87 -9.27
CA LYS A 82 -12.99 -7.71 -9.99
C LYS A 82 -12.19 -6.90 -11.01
N GLU A 83 -12.81 -5.97 -11.73
CA GLU A 83 -12.12 -5.09 -12.67
C GLU A 83 -11.04 -4.28 -11.95
N LEU A 84 -11.36 -3.61 -10.84
CA LEU A 84 -10.40 -2.82 -10.07
C LEU A 84 -9.26 -3.68 -9.52
N VAL A 85 -9.54 -4.89 -9.03
CA VAL A 85 -8.49 -5.84 -8.63
C VAL A 85 -7.60 -6.22 -9.82
N SER A 86 -8.19 -6.44 -11.00
CA SER A 86 -7.41 -6.75 -12.22
C SER A 86 -6.55 -5.58 -12.70
N LEU A 87 -6.91 -4.35 -12.31
CA LEU A 87 -6.16 -3.13 -12.62
C LEU A 87 -5.08 -2.82 -11.57
N GLY A 88 -4.95 -3.64 -10.52
CA GLY A 88 -3.88 -3.53 -9.51
C GLY A 88 -4.34 -3.13 -8.11
N ALA A 89 -5.64 -2.93 -7.87
CA ALA A 89 -6.12 -2.65 -6.51
C ALA A 89 -5.82 -3.81 -5.55
N ARG A 90 -5.20 -3.53 -4.43
CA ARG A 90 -4.90 -4.52 -3.39
C ARG A 90 -6.15 -4.91 -2.62
N LYS A 91 -6.99 -3.93 -2.31
CA LYS A 91 -8.26 -4.10 -1.60
C LYS A 91 -9.35 -3.22 -2.19
N ILE A 92 -10.59 -3.62 -1.98
CA ILE A 92 -11.79 -2.96 -2.47
C ILE A 92 -12.62 -2.51 -1.27
N ILE A 93 -12.99 -1.23 -1.24
CA ILE A 93 -13.82 -0.64 -0.20
C ILE A 93 -15.25 -0.52 -0.74
N VAL A 94 -16.20 -1.15 -0.06
CA VAL A 94 -17.63 -1.04 -0.35
C VAL A 94 -18.35 -0.35 0.81
N GLY A 95 -19.21 0.60 0.48
CA GLY A 95 -20.03 1.34 1.45
C GLY A 95 -21.51 1.03 1.25
N SER A 96 -22.28 1.98 0.68
CA SER A 96 -23.75 1.94 0.56
C SER A 96 -24.33 0.63 0.00
N GLY A 97 -23.61 -0.05 -0.91
CA GLY A 97 -24.04 -1.33 -1.47
C GLY A 97 -24.18 -2.46 -0.44
N ALA A 98 -23.37 -2.40 0.62
CA ALA A 98 -23.39 -3.37 1.73
C ALA A 98 -24.63 -3.23 2.63
N PHE A 99 -25.33 -2.10 2.56
CA PHE A 99 -26.44 -1.77 3.49
C PHE A 99 -27.79 -1.56 2.78
N ARG A 100 -27.88 -1.77 1.48
CA ARG A 100 -29.14 -1.76 0.73
C ARG A 100 -29.62 -3.19 0.53
N ASP A 101 -30.53 -3.63 1.39
CA ASP A 101 -31.08 -5.00 1.37
C ASP A 101 -32.34 -5.07 0.50
N PRO A 102 -32.27 -5.69 -0.72
CA PRO A 102 -33.42 -5.84 -1.60
C PRO A 102 -34.60 -6.60 -0.95
N ALA A 103 -34.30 -7.60 -0.12
CA ALA A 103 -35.34 -8.41 0.54
C ALA A 103 -36.15 -7.58 1.55
N LYS A 104 -35.53 -6.67 2.26
CA LYS A 104 -36.24 -5.75 3.17
C LYS A 104 -37.15 -4.79 2.40
N LYS A 105 -36.72 -4.29 1.28
CA LYS A 105 -37.50 -3.42 0.40
C LYS A 105 -38.76 -4.12 -0.11
N GLU A 106 -38.65 -5.38 -0.55
CA GLU A 106 -39.76 -6.19 -1.03
C GLU A 106 -40.75 -6.54 0.10
N ALA A 107 -40.25 -6.74 1.32
CA ALA A 107 -41.08 -7.02 2.50
C ALA A 107 -41.76 -5.79 3.10
N GLY A 108 -41.56 -4.59 2.55
CA GLY A 108 -42.12 -3.33 3.08
C GLY A 108 -41.48 -2.86 4.40
N GLY A 109 -40.35 -3.44 4.81
CA GLY A 109 -39.65 -3.16 6.07
C GLY A 109 -38.61 -2.05 6.00
N GLY A 110 -38.58 -1.25 4.93
CA GLY A 110 -37.56 -0.23 4.71
C GLY A 110 -36.48 -0.68 3.73
N GLU A 111 -35.66 0.28 3.25
CA GLU A 111 -34.65 0.02 2.21
C GLU A 111 -33.32 -0.50 2.78
N PHE A 112 -33.06 -0.32 4.10
CA PHE A 112 -31.76 -0.53 4.70
C PHE A 112 -31.68 -1.75 5.58
N GLY A 113 -30.59 -2.49 5.44
CA GLY A 113 -30.21 -3.68 6.18
C GLY A 113 -28.88 -4.16 5.65
N VAL A 114 -28.25 -5.11 6.33
CA VAL A 114 -27.03 -5.75 5.83
C VAL A 114 -27.38 -6.58 4.59
N ASN A 115 -26.80 -6.21 3.44
CA ASN A 115 -27.02 -6.89 2.16
C ASN A 115 -26.09 -8.12 2.06
N ILE A 116 -26.48 -9.19 2.77
CA ILE A 116 -25.70 -10.44 2.82
C ILE A 116 -25.42 -11.00 1.40
N PRO A 117 -26.41 -11.13 0.49
CA PRO A 117 -26.14 -11.65 -0.84
C PRO A 117 -25.08 -10.84 -1.62
N PHE A 118 -25.08 -9.52 -1.47
CA PHE A 118 -24.06 -8.68 -2.10
C PHE A 118 -22.67 -8.93 -1.50
N LEU A 119 -22.56 -9.01 -0.17
CA LEU A 119 -21.29 -9.25 0.52
C LEU A 119 -20.71 -10.64 0.20
N GLU A 120 -21.57 -11.67 0.15
CA GLU A 120 -21.18 -13.03 -0.27
C GLU A 120 -20.69 -13.05 -1.72
N ALA A 121 -21.41 -12.39 -2.63
CA ALA A 121 -21.02 -12.29 -4.03
C ALA A 121 -19.69 -11.52 -4.20
N MET A 122 -19.48 -10.44 -3.43
CA MET A 122 -18.21 -9.70 -3.41
C MET A 122 -17.06 -10.58 -2.90
N ALA A 123 -17.22 -11.19 -1.72
CA ALA A 123 -16.20 -12.07 -1.14
C ALA A 123 -15.90 -13.28 -2.02
N GLY A 124 -16.90 -13.86 -2.67
CA GLY A 124 -16.73 -14.95 -3.63
C GLY A 124 -16.00 -14.53 -4.91
N LYS A 125 -16.14 -13.27 -5.34
CA LYS A 125 -15.56 -12.75 -6.58
C LYS A 125 -14.11 -12.31 -6.46
N ILE A 126 -13.75 -11.63 -5.36
CA ILE A 126 -12.42 -11.02 -5.18
C ILE A 126 -11.62 -11.62 -4.01
N GLY A 127 -12.21 -12.51 -3.23
CA GLY A 127 -11.67 -13.03 -1.97
C GLY A 127 -12.00 -12.11 -0.78
N ARG A 128 -12.33 -12.72 0.36
CA ARG A 128 -12.61 -12.01 1.62
C ARG A 128 -11.44 -11.12 2.03
N GLU A 129 -10.22 -11.57 1.81
CA GLU A 129 -8.98 -10.88 2.19
C GLU A 129 -8.80 -9.52 1.50
N ARG A 130 -9.51 -9.28 0.38
CA ARG A 130 -9.49 -8.02 -0.36
C ARG A 130 -10.68 -7.13 -0.09
N LEU A 131 -11.70 -7.63 0.61
CA LEU A 131 -12.91 -6.86 0.86
C LEU A 131 -12.79 -6.06 2.15
N ILE A 132 -13.02 -4.75 2.05
CA ILE A 132 -13.19 -3.80 3.15
C ILE A 132 -14.65 -3.32 3.12
N VAL A 133 -15.32 -3.35 4.26
CA VAL A 133 -16.65 -2.73 4.38
C VAL A 133 -16.50 -1.40 5.12
N ALA A 134 -16.93 -0.31 4.48
CA ALA A 134 -17.00 1.00 5.11
C ALA A 134 -18.26 1.09 6.00
N VAL A 135 -18.03 1.26 7.30
CA VAL A 135 -19.06 1.44 8.33
C VAL A 135 -19.03 2.90 8.80
N ASP A 136 -19.34 3.82 7.86
CA ASP A 136 -19.38 5.25 8.13
C ASP A 136 -20.55 5.55 9.05
N ALA A 137 -20.31 6.20 10.19
CA ALA A 137 -21.38 6.44 11.17
C ALA A 137 -21.43 7.90 11.63
N ARG A 138 -22.64 8.32 11.97
CA ARG A 138 -22.95 9.61 12.62
C ARG A 138 -23.76 9.33 13.87
N GLY A 139 -23.22 9.72 15.05
CA GLY A 139 -23.89 9.46 16.34
C GLY A 139 -24.15 7.97 16.62
N GLY A 140 -23.33 7.05 16.08
CA GLY A 140 -23.49 5.60 16.24
C GLY A 140 -24.45 4.95 15.25
N GLU A 141 -25.03 5.69 14.31
CA GLU A 141 -25.91 5.20 13.24
C GLU A 141 -25.17 5.17 11.90
N ILE A 142 -25.27 4.08 11.14
CA ILE A 142 -24.69 3.96 9.80
C ILE A 142 -25.33 4.94 8.84
N VAL A 143 -24.50 5.63 8.05
CA VAL A 143 -24.94 6.55 7.02
C VAL A 143 -24.41 6.12 5.64
N VAL A 144 -25.17 6.39 4.60
CA VAL A 144 -24.88 5.98 3.21
C VAL A 144 -24.99 7.16 2.23
N ASP A 145 -24.76 6.89 0.92
CA ASP A 145 -24.92 7.85 -0.18
C ASP A 145 -24.10 9.13 0.00
N GLY A 146 -22.81 8.95 0.31
CA GLY A 146 -21.93 10.09 0.61
C GLY A 146 -22.37 10.81 1.89
N TRP A 147 -22.78 10.03 2.90
CA TRP A 147 -23.15 10.46 4.26
C TRP A 147 -24.44 11.30 4.35
N LYS A 148 -25.28 11.26 3.31
CA LYS A 148 -26.52 12.05 3.23
C LYS A 148 -27.73 11.33 3.78
N THR A 149 -27.72 10.01 3.75
CA THR A 149 -28.88 9.18 4.09
C THR A 149 -28.61 8.38 5.38
N PRO A 150 -29.30 8.65 6.48
CA PRO A 150 -29.29 7.79 7.67
C PRO A 150 -30.03 6.49 7.38
N THR A 151 -29.59 5.38 8.04
CA THR A 151 -30.13 4.04 7.75
C THR A 151 -30.91 3.43 8.91
N SER A 152 -30.85 4.04 10.11
CA SER A 152 -31.31 3.46 11.40
C SER A 152 -30.61 2.17 11.80
N LEU A 153 -29.47 1.84 11.18
CA LEU A 153 -28.65 0.68 11.55
C LEU A 153 -27.62 1.08 12.60
N ASP A 154 -27.63 0.36 13.73
CA ASP A 154 -26.63 0.55 14.78
C ASP A 154 -25.24 0.13 14.28
N LEU A 155 -24.21 0.94 14.55
CA LEU A 155 -22.84 0.71 14.12
C LEU A 155 -22.29 -0.63 14.61
N ILE A 156 -22.47 -0.93 15.89
CA ILE A 156 -21.85 -2.10 16.53
C ILE A 156 -22.50 -3.40 16.03
N GLU A 157 -23.82 -3.44 16.01
CA GLU A 157 -24.55 -4.63 15.53
C GLU A 157 -24.30 -4.86 14.02
N THR A 158 -24.22 -3.78 13.26
CA THR A 158 -23.91 -3.85 11.83
C THR A 158 -22.48 -4.33 11.60
N ALA A 159 -21.50 -3.81 12.34
CA ALA A 159 -20.11 -4.25 12.25
C ALA A 159 -19.93 -5.75 12.53
N LYS A 160 -20.59 -6.27 13.56
CA LYS A 160 -20.62 -7.73 13.88
C LYS A 160 -21.20 -8.54 12.72
N ALA A 161 -22.27 -8.03 12.08
CA ALA A 161 -22.93 -8.74 11.00
C ALA A 161 -22.08 -8.82 9.72
N VAL A 162 -21.27 -7.79 9.43
CA VAL A 162 -20.48 -7.70 8.19
C VAL A 162 -19.07 -8.27 8.33
N GLU A 163 -18.49 -8.39 9.54
CA GLU A 163 -17.10 -8.81 9.74
C GLU A 163 -16.78 -10.21 9.18
N THR A 164 -17.77 -11.09 9.05
CA THR A 164 -17.59 -12.45 8.51
C THR A 164 -17.26 -12.43 7.02
N PHE A 165 -17.70 -11.39 6.31
CA PHE A 165 -17.54 -11.26 4.85
C PHE A 165 -16.31 -10.44 4.46
N ALA A 166 -15.80 -9.60 5.36
CA ALA A 166 -14.70 -8.69 5.09
C ALA A 166 -13.46 -9.02 5.93
N SER A 167 -12.28 -8.66 5.42
CA SER A 167 -11.03 -8.76 6.18
C SER A 167 -10.79 -7.54 7.07
N GLU A 168 -11.51 -6.45 6.80
CA GLU A 168 -11.28 -5.15 7.44
C GLU A 168 -12.54 -4.30 7.40
N LEU A 169 -12.76 -3.51 8.44
CA LEU A 169 -13.76 -2.45 8.49
C LEU A 169 -13.06 -1.09 8.38
N LEU A 170 -13.57 -0.22 7.50
CA LEU A 170 -13.21 1.19 7.49
C LEU A 170 -14.27 1.96 8.24
N PHE A 171 -13.95 2.43 9.43
CA PHE A 171 -14.85 3.24 10.26
C PHE A 171 -14.53 4.72 10.08
N THR A 172 -15.51 5.50 9.63
CA THR A 172 -15.42 6.96 9.54
C THR A 172 -16.37 7.62 10.55
N CYS A 173 -15.82 8.44 11.45
CA CYS A 173 -16.59 9.32 12.32
C CYS A 173 -17.02 10.54 11.51
N VAL A 174 -18.21 10.48 10.90
CA VAL A 174 -18.65 11.42 9.85
C VAL A 174 -18.83 12.86 10.39
N GLU A 175 -19.32 13.02 11.61
CA GLU A 175 -19.49 14.33 12.22
C GLU A 175 -18.16 15.07 12.47
N ARG A 176 -17.05 14.35 12.50
CA ARG A 176 -15.71 14.90 12.74
C ARG A 176 -14.86 15.01 11.47
N GLU A 177 -15.36 14.42 10.35
CA GLU A 177 -14.61 14.35 9.10
C GLU A 177 -14.29 15.74 8.53
N GLY A 178 -13.02 15.92 8.14
CA GLY A 178 -12.50 17.20 7.63
C GLY A 178 -12.43 18.33 8.68
N GLY A 179 -12.95 18.11 9.88
CA GLY A 179 -12.99 19.12 10.96
C GLY A 179 -11.70 19.23 11.77
N MET A 180 -10.81 18.22 11.69
CA MET A 180 -9.56 18.15 12.47
C MET A 180 -9.75 18.44 13.97
N ALA A 181 -10.88 17.97 14.54
CA ALA A 181 -11.27 18.20 15.94
C ALA A 181 -11.04 16.98 16.84
N GLY A 182 -10.30 15.99 16.35
CA GLY A 182 -10.07 14.71 17.00
C GLY A 182 -11.10 13.66 16.63
N ILE A 183 -10.69 12.38 16.64
CA ILE A 183 -11.57 11.23 16.42
C ILE A 183 -12.31 10.85 17.71
N ASP A 184 -13.46 10.18 17.59
CA ASP A 184 -14.15 9.61 18.74
C ASP A 184 -13.51 8.27 19.18
N LEU A 185 -12.51 8.35 20.05
CA LEU A 185 -11.77 7.20 20.54
C LEU A 185 -12.65 6.23 21.35
N GLU A 186 -13.71 6.73 22.02
CA GLU A 186 -14.62 5.86 22.77
C GLU A 186 -15.42 4.97 21.82
N GLN A 187 -15.90 5.55 20.72
CA GLN A 187 -16.63 4.80 19.69
C GLN A 187 -15.72 3.77 19.01
N VAL A 188 -14.45 4.14 18.73
CA VAL A 188 -13.46 3.19 18.19
C VAL A 188 -13.19 2.04 19.17
N ARG A 189 -13.07 2.30 20.48
CA ARG A 189 -12.89 1.26 21.49
C ARG A 189 -14.06 0.28 21.52
N LYS A 190 -15.29 0.79 21.56
CA LYS A 190 -16.50 -0.04 21.50
C LYS A 190 -16.54 -0.91 20.24
N LEU A 191 -16.19 -0.33 19.10
CA LEU A 191 -16.12 -1.07 17.85
C LEU A 191 -15.02 -2.15 17.91
N ARG A 192 -13.82 -1.82 18.43
CA ARG A 192 -12.72 -2.80 18.56
C ARG A 192 -13.06 -3.96 19.49
N GLU A 193 -13.77 -3.70 20.57
CA GLU A 193 -14.23 -4.74 21.50
C GLU A 193 -15.30 -5.66 20.89
N ALA A 194 -16.06 -5.13 19.92
CA ALA A 194 -17.20 -5.84 19.34
C ALA A 194 -16.82 -6.77 18.18
N VAL A 195 -15.71 -6.50 17.45
CA VAL A 195 -15.30 -7.24 16.26
C VAL A 195 -13.86 -7.72 16.36
N SER A 196 -13.50 -8.78 15.63
CA SER A 196 -12.16 -9.38 15.61
C SER A 196 -11.34 -8.98 14.37
N CYS A 197 -11.98 -8.58 13.27
CA CYS A 197 -11.32 -8.19 12.05
C CYS A 197 -10.52 -6.88 12.21
N ARG A 198 -9.69 -6.54 11.21
CA ARG A 198 -8.96 -5.26 11.22
C ARG A 198 -9.92 -4.09 11.17
N ILE A 199 -9.53 -3.00 11.85
CA ILE A 199 -10.24 -1.73 11.81
C ILE A 199 -9.27 -0.66 11.31
N THR A 200 -9.65 0.06 10.27
CA THR A 200 -9.06 1.35 9.91
C THR A 200 -10.00 2.44 10.37
N ALA A 201 -9.52 3.32 11.25
CA ALA A 201 -10.28 4.43 11.78
C ALA A 201 -9.98 5.71 11.00
N ALA A 202 -11.03 6.46 10.64
CA ALA A 202 -10.99 7.71 9.90
C ALA A 202 -11.94 8.74 10.50
N GLY A 203 -11.78 10.00 10.09
CA GLY A 203 -12.69 11.09 10.50
C GLY A 203 -12.19 11.88 11.70
N GLY A 204 -11.58 13.03 11.42
CA GLY A 204 -11.21 14.03 12.43
C GLY A 204 -9.84 13.89 13.07
N VAL A 205 -9.08 12.80 12.86
CA VAL A 205 -7.73 12.61 13.40
C VAL A 205 -6.85 13.83 13.11
N SER A 206 -6.21 14.38 14.13
CA SER A 206 -5.54 15.67 14.05
C SER A 206 -4.24 15.78 14.83
N THR A 207 -3.88 14.78 15.62
CA THR A 207 -2.68 14.75 16.44
C THR A 207 -1.94 13.42 16.35
N LEU A 208 -0.65 13.43 16.63
CA LEU A 208 0.16 12.20 16.72
C LEU A 208 -0.25 11.34 17.92
N ASP A 209 -0.75 11.94 18.98
CA ASP A 209 -1.19 11.20 20.17
C ASP A 209 -2.42 10.35 19.86
N GLU A 210 -3.39 10.87 19.13
CA GLU A 210 -4.55 10.09 18.65
C GLU A 210 -4.10 8.90 17.79
N ILE A 211 -3.10 9.09 16.91
CA ILE A 211 -2.51 8.00 16.12
C ILE A 211 -1.92 6.93 17.03
N GLY A 212 -1.19 7.35 18.07
CA GLY A 212 -0.62 6.43 19.06
C GLY A 212 -1.67 5.66 19.84
N GLU A 213 -2.78 6.31 20.25
CA GLU A 213 -3.89 5.67 20.94
C GLU A 213 -4.61 4.66 20.05
N LEU A 214 -4.92 5.02 18.80
CA LEU A 214 -5.49 4.12 17.81
C LEU A 214 -4.59 2.92 17.53
N ALA A 215 -3.29 3.16 17.40
CA ALA A 215 -2.31 2.10 17.24
C ALA A 215 -2.27 1.17 18.46
N GLY A 216 -2.37 1.71 19.67
CA GLY A 216 -2.47 0.95 20.94
C GLY A 216 -3.71 0.09 21.01
N LEU A 217 -4.82 0.49 20.40
CA LEU A 217 -6.04 -0.30 20.23
C LEU A 217 -5.93 -1.38 19.12
N GLY A 218 -4.80 -1.46 18.41
CA GLY A 218 -4.65 -2.36 17.27
C GLY A 218 -5.37 -1.89 15.99
N CYS A 219 -5.79 -0.62 15.95
CA CYS A 219 -6.43 -0.03 14.77
C CYS A 219 -5.41 0.60 13.82
N ASP A 220 -5.70 0.56 12.53
CA ASP A 220 -5.05 1.38 11.53
C ASP A 220 -5.70 2.76 11.47
N VAL A 221 -5.02 3.74 10.87
CA VAL A 221 -5.48 5.13 10.83
C VAL A 221 -5.46 5.63 9.39
N GLN A 222 -6.60 6.07 8.87
CA GLN A 222 -6.66 6.75 7.58
C GLN A 222 -6.63 8.27 7.79
N LEU A 223 -5.72 8.94 7.09
CA LEU A 223 -5.49 10.37 7.18
C LEU A 223 -5.77 11.05 5.83
N GLY A 224 -6.58 12.09 5.84
CA GLY A 224 -6.83 12.99 4.72
C GLY A 224 -6.43 14.42 5.08
N MET A 225 -7.38 15.26 5.45
CA MET A 225 -7.24 16.70 5.69
C MET A 225 -6.01 17.09 6.51
N ALA A 226 -5.68 16.34 7.56
CA ALA A 226 -4.53 16.64 8.43
C ALA A 226 -3.18 16.56 7.70
N LEU A 227 -3.05 15.67 6.70
CA LEU A 227 -1.85 15.58 5.84
C LEU A 227 -1.78 16.77 4.88
N TYR A 228 -2.86 17.05 4.18
CA TYR A 228 -2.90 18.09 3.15
C TYR A 228 -2.75 19.51 3.72
N THR A 229 -3.17 19.73 4.96
CA THR A 229 -2.98 21.00 5.67
C THR A 229 -1.62 21.12 6.36
N GLY A 230 -0.80 20.05 6.32
CA GLY A 230 0.49 20.01 7.00
C GLY A 230 0.39 19.93 8.54
N LYS A 231 -0.81 19.70 9.09
CA LYS A 231 -1.00 19.55 10.55
C LYS A 231 -0.34 18.31 11.09
N ILE A 232 -0.32 17.22 10.30
CA ILE A 232 0.39 15.98 10.58
C ILE A 232 1.36 15.71 9.43
N ASN A 233 2.62 15.42 9.76
CA ASN A 233 3.59 14.90 8.81
C ASN A 233 3.44 13.38 8.71
N LEU A 234 3.47 12.82 7.50
CA LEU A 234 3.22 11.39 7.28
C LEU A 234 4.34 10.50 7.85
N ALA A 235 5.60 10.98 7.84
CA ALA A 235 6.73 10.26 8.45
C ALA A 235 6.55 10.15 9.97
N ASP A 236 6.17 11.25 10.63
CA ASP A 236 5.93 11.27 12.07
C ASP A 236 4.73 10.39 12.44
N ALA A 237 3.66 10.45 11.64
CA ALA A 237 2.50 9.60 11.80
C ALA A 237 2.86 8.11 11.68
N PHE A 238 3.66 7.74 10.67
CA PHE A 238 4.15 6.37 10.50
C PHE A 238 4.95 5.92 11.72
N ILE A 239 5.95 6.71 12.14
CA ILE A 239 6.80 6.40 13.31
C ILE A 239 5.93 6.25 14.57
N ARG A 240 4.94 7.12 14.77
CA ARG A 240 4.06 7.10 15.95
C ARG A 240 3.12 5.89 15.96
N SER A 241 2.79 5.33 14.80
CA SER A 241 1.93 4.16 14.66
C SER A 241 2.62 2.82 14.94
N LEU A 242 3.96 2.80 15.08
CA LEU A 242 4.74 1.59 15.33
C LEU A 242 4.64 1.13 16.78
N ASN A 243 4.78 -0.18 16.97
CA ASN A 243 4.78 -0.81 18.29
C ASN A 243 6.21 -0.84 18.87
N TRP A 244 6.63 0.25 19.50
CA TRP A 244 7.91 0.33 20.18
C TRP A 244 7.84 -0.48 21.48
N LYS A 245 8.13 -1.78 21.41
CA LYS A 245 8.24 -2.63 22.59
C LYS A 245 9.41 -2.13 23.42
N LYS A 246 9.24 -2.18 24.75
CA LYS A 246 10.33 -1.93 25.68
C LYS A 246 11.44 -2.93 25.40
N GLY A 247 12.63 -2.45 25.10
CA GLY A 247 13.81 -3.29 25.03
C GLY A 247 13.92 -4.16 26.28
N GLU A 248 14.56 -5.31 26.23
CA GLU A 248 14.68 -6.34 27.30
C GLU A 248 15.24 -5.87 28.65
N THR A 249 15.42 -4.58 28.87
CA THR A 249 15.88 -3.96 30.10
C THR A 249 14.77 -3.64 31.09
N GLY A 250 13.73 -4.45 31.18
CA GLY A 250 12.88 -4.59 32.39
C GLY A 250 12.30 -3.34 33.10
N LYS A 251 12.36 -2.15 32.53
CA LYS A 251 11.73 -0.94 33.08
C LYS A 251 10.60 -0.45 32.22
N ALA A 252 9.44 -0.36 32.82
CA ALA A 252 8.24 0.15 32.19
C ALA A 252 8.46 1.59 31.67
N ALA A 253 8.32 1.83 30.35
CA ALA A 253 8.14 3.15 29.84
C ALA A 253 6.71 3.60 30.15
N ASP A 254 6.58 4.68 30.85
CA ASP A 254 5.32 5.33 31.15
C ASP A 254 4.73 5.89 29.85
N ASN A 255 3.44 5.61 29.57
CA ASN A 255 2.73 6.06 28.36
C ASN A 255 2.36 7.55 28.38
N GLY A 256 3.07 8.35 29.14
CA GLY A 256 2.91 9.81 29.21
C GLY A 256 3.92 10.50 28.29
N GLY A 257 3.40 11.15 27.25
CA GLY A 257 4.21 11.93 26.29
C GLY A 257 5.10 12.95 26.98
N GLN A 258 6.40 12.70 26.92
CA GLN A 258 7.43 13.74 26.89
C GLN A 258 8.69 13.17 26.24
N ALA A 259 9.16 13.87 25.23
CA ALA A 259 10.43 13.59 24.60
C ALA A 259 11.58 13.78 25.59
N ALA A 260 12.43 12.77 25.63
CA ALA A 260 13.85 12.79 25.93
C ALA A 260 14.37 13.70 27.04
N GLY A 261 14.81 13.08 28.09
CA GLY A 261 15.75 13.64 29.05
C GLY A 261 16.14 12.63 30.08
N SER A 262 16.95 11.67 29.72
CA SER A 262 17.94 10.96 30.58
C SER A 262 18.15 9.52 30.09
N GLY A 263 19.33 9.21 29.58
CA GLY A 263 20.08 7.95 29.67
C GLY A 263 19.42 6.56 29.45
N GLY A 264 18.16 6.46 29.02
CA GLY A 264 17.50 5.20 28.72
C GLY A 264 17.75 4.79 27.27
N GLN A 265 18.14 3.55 27.01
CA GLN A 265 18.25 2.99 25.66
C GLN A 265 16.89 3.14 24.95
N SER A 266 16.89 3.83 23.81
CA SER A 266 15.71 3.91 22.92
C SER A 266 15.29 2.50 22.52
N ALA A 267 13.99 2.24 22.48
CA ALA A 267 13.49 0.98 21.97
C ALA A 267 13.91 0.80 20.50
N LEU A 268 14.40 -0.39 20.17
CA LEU A 268 14.90 -0.72 18.84
C LEU A 268 13.97 -1.72 18.16
N LEU A 269 13.63 -1.44 16.91
CA LEU A 269 12.94 -2.39 16.03
C LEU A 269 13.91 -2.99 15.00
N PRO A 270 13.76 -4.28 14.65
CA PRO A 270 14.48 -4.86 13.53
C PRO A 270 14.06 -4.18 12.23
N LEU A 271 15.03 -3.91 11.37
CA LEU A 271 14.86 -3.32 10.04
C LEU A 271 15.56 -4.19 9.02
N ILE A 272 14.77 -4.79 8.14
CA ILE A 272 15.24 -5.62 7.03
C ILE A 272 15.29 -4.73 5.79
N ALA A 273 16.44 -4.66 5.12
CA ALA A 273 16.57 -4.02 3.82
C ALA A 273 16.51 -5.06 2.72
N GLN A 274 15.63 -4.85 1.74
CA GLN A 274 15.37 -5.73 0.60
C GLN A 274 15.44 -4.92 -0.69
N SER A 275 15.98 -5.51 -1.76
CA SER A 275 15.88 -4.92 -3.11
C SER A 275 14.50 -5.10 -3.71
N GLY A 276 14.19 -4.34 -4.77
CA GLY A 276 12.88 -4.40 -5.44
C GLY A 276 12.57 -5.78 -6.04
N ASP A 277 13.59 -6.60 -6.31
CA ASP A 277 13.49 -7.98 -6.81
C ASP A 277 13.37 -9.03 -5.69
N GLY A 278 13.15 -8.59 -4.44
CA GLY A 278 12.91 -9.48 -3.30
C GLY A 278 14.17 -10.02 -2.61
N GLN A 279 15.39 -9.68 -3.07
CA GLN A 279 16.62 -10.14 -2.40
C GLN A 279 16.83 -9.38 -1.10
N VAL A 280 16.94 -10.10 0.02
CA VAL A 280 17.33 -9.51 1.30
C VAL A 280 18.78 -9.03 1.21
N LEU A 281 19.00 -7.74 1.44
CA LEU A 281 20.32 -7.10 1.33
C LEU A 281 21.07 -7.13 2.66
N MET A 282 20.41 -6.73 3.72
CA MET A 282 20.95 -6.75 5.08
C MET A 282 19.83 -6.62 6.12
N THR A 283 20.19 -6.90 7.37
CA THR A 283 19.35 -6.57 8.53
C THR A 283 20.10 -5.64 9.48
N GLY A 284 19.34 -4.84 10.22
CA GLY A 284 19.87 -3.97 11.25
C GLY A 284 18.77 -3.63 12.24
N PHE A 285 19.00 -2.59 13.02
CA PHE A 285 18.01 -2.07 13.96
C PHE A 285 17.78 -0.59 13.69
N THR A 286 16.60 -0.13 14.02
CA THR A 286 16.23 1.27 13.90
C THR A 286 15.55 1.74 15.17
N ASP A 287 15.60 3.03 15.40
CA ASP A 287 14.86 3.77 16.41
C ASP A 287 14.09 4.92 15.74
N THR A 288 13.43 5.73 16.52
CA THR A 288 12.67 6.88 16.03
C THR A 288 13.55 7.89 15.28
N GLU A 289 14.78 8.14 15.75
CA GLU A 289 15.72 9.05 15.10
C GLU A 289 16.20 8.51 13.75
N ALA A 290 16.59 7.24 13.69
CA ALA A 290 17.05 6.60 12.45
C ALA A 290 15.94 6.53 11.39
N LEU A 291 14.69 6.31 11.79
CA LEU A 291 13.55 6.36 10.87
C LEU A 291 13.27 7.79 10.35
N ALA A 292 13.28 8.77 11.23
CA ALA A 292 13.11 10.18 10.85
C ALA A 292 14.20 10.61 9.83
N GLU A 293 15.47 10.24 10.09
CA GLU A 293 16.57 10.51 9.16
C GLU A 293 16.47 9.67 7.86
N THR A 294 15.92 8.45 7.91
CA THR A 294 15.63 7.64 6.70
C THR A 294 14.67 8.38 5.79
N PHE A 295 13.56 8.88 6.30
CA PHE A 295 12.58 9.61 5.51
C PHE A 295 13.13 10.96 5.02
N LYS A 296 13.83 11.70 5.87
CA LYS A 296 14.41 12.99 5.53
C LYS A 296 15.48 12.90 4.44
N ARG A 297 16.35 11.90 4.50
CA ARG A 297 17.46 11.71 3.53
C ARG A 297 17.06 10.88 2.31
N GLY A 298 15.95 10.17 2.37
CA GLY A 298 15.56 9.19 1.35
C GLY A 298 16.48 7.99 1.24
N ASN A 299 17.34 7.76 2.24
CA ASN A 299 18.29 6.65 2.32
C ASN A 299 18.12 5.91 3.65
N VAL A 300 18.25 4.59 3.63
CA VAL A 300 18.03 3.78 4.84
C VAL A 300 19.10 4.06 5.89
N CYS A 301 18.64 4.52 7.05
CA CYS A 301 19.43 4.75 8.25
C CYS A 301 19.10 3.69 9.30
N PHE A 302 20.11 3.31 10.05
CA PHE A 302 20.04 2.31 11.12
C PHE A 302 20.52 2.91 12.44
N HIS A 303 20.12 2.29 13.54
CA HIS A 303 20.76 2.47 14.82
C HIS A 303 21.83 1.39 15.03
N SER A 304 23.08 1.77 15.14
CA SER A 304 24.20 0.84 15.42
C SER A 304 24.22 0.47 16.89
N ARG A 305 23.82 -0.77 17.26
CA ARG A 305 23.83 -1.26 18.64
C ARG A 305 25.21 -1.22 19.30
N THR A 306 26.28 -1.54 18.52
CA THR A 306 27.65 -1.58 19.05
C THR A 306 28.25 -0.20 19.27
N ARG A 307 27.89 0.81 18.45
CA ARG A 307 28.37 2.18 18.54
C ARG A 307 27.40 3.09 19.27
N ASN A 308 26.17 2.60 19.54
CA ASN A 308 25.05 3.33 20.12
C ASN A 308 24.81 4.67 19.44
N LYS A 309 24.71 4.68 18.11
CA LYS A 309 24.50 5.90 17.32
C LYS A 309 23.81 5.62 16.00
N LEU A 310 23.19 6.67 15.47
CA LEU A 310 22.70 6.75 14.11
C LEU A 310 23.81 6.39 13.11
N TRP A 311 23.44 5.61 12.08
CA TRP A 311 24.32 5.23 11.00
C TRP A 311 23.54 5.13 9.67
N MET A 312 23.87 5.96 8.70
CA MET A 312 23.35 5.83 7.35
C MET A 312 24.15 4.77 6.58
N LYS A 313 23.46 3.77 6.03
CA LYS A 313 24.13 2.74 5.23
C LYS A 313 24.81 3.38 4.01
N GLY A 314 26.10 3.09 3.85
CA GLY A 314 26.89 3.59 2.73
C GLY A 314 27.47 4.98 2.92
N GLU A 315 27.36 5.63 4.09
CA GLU A 315 27.86 6.99 4.34
C GLU A 315 29.37 7.16 4.04
N THR A 316 30.16 6.08 4.18
CA THR A 316 31.61 6.10 3.90
C THR A 316 31.97 5.36 2.62
N SER A 317 31.23 4.33 2.23
CA SER A 317 31.53 3.48 1.06
C SER A 317 30.85 3.94 -0.23
N GLY A 318 29.90 4.85 -0.16
CA GLY A 318 29.05 5.24 -1.28
C GLY A 318 27.94 4.23 -1.62
N SER A 319 27.96 3.02 -1.05
CA SER A 319 26.93 1.97 -1.27
C SER A 319 25.69 2.27 -0.42
N VAL A 320 25.02 3.37 -0.71
CA VAL A 320 23.78 3.78 -0.04
C VAL A 320 22.60 2.90 -0.46
N LEU A 321 21.58 2.82 0.41
CA LEU A 321 20.32 2.16 0.16
C LEU A 321 19.23 3.23 0.01
N LYS A 322 18.88 3.60 -1.23
CA LYS A 322 17.83 4.58 -1.52
C LYS A 322 16.47 3.98 -1.21
N LEU A 323 15.77 4.55 -0.24
CA LEU A 323 14.45 4.08 0.17
C LEU A 323 13.44 4.25 -0.97
N LYS A 324 12.71 3.18 -1.28
CA LYS A 324 11.53 3.19 -2.13
C LYS A 324 10.26 3.11 -1.30
N ARG A 325 10.19 2.13 -0.40
CA ARG A 325 9.04 1.86 0.46
C ARG A 325 9.49 1.40 1.83
N LEU A 326 8.73 1.74 2.86
CA LEU A 326 8.88 1.17 4.20
C LEU A 326 7.55 0.55 4.63
N ARG A 327 7.58 -0.67 5.11
CA ARG A 327 6.41 -1.42 5.57
C ARG A 327 6.68 -1.94 6.98
N ALA A 328 5.68 -1.86 7.83
CA ALA A 328 5.67 -2.57 9.11
C ALA A 328 5.02 -3.94 8.94
N ASP A 329 5.41 -4.90 9.75
CA ASP A 329 4.75 -6.21 9.84
C ASP A 329 3.36 -6.12 10.51
N CYS A 330 2.72 -7.27 10.74
CA CYS A 330 1.32 -7.33 11.18
C CYS A 330 1.10 -6.76 12.59
N ASP A 331 2.06 -6.84 13.51
CA ASP A 331 2.00 -6.30 14.87
C ASP A 331 2.90 -5.06 15.09
N ARG A 332 3.51 -4.57 14.00
CA ARG A 332 4.22 -3.29 13.88
C ARG A 332 5.49 -3.19 14.72
N ASP A 333 6.15 -4.31 14.95
CA ASP A 333 7.39 -4.38 15.71
C ASP A 333 8.62 -4.81 14.88
N ALA A 334 8.44 -5.00 13.56
CA ALA A 334 9.50 -5.22 12.59
C ALA A 334 9.22 -4.44 11.30
N LEU A 335 10.28 -4.04 10.60
CA LEU A 335 10.20 -3.19 9.43
C LEU A 335 10.89 -3.81 8.22
N LEU A 336 10.28 -3.67 7.05
CA LEU A 336 10.83 -4.00 5.74
C LEU A 336 11.04 -2.72 4.93
N ALA A 337 12.29 -2.38 4.66
CA ALA A 337 12.67 -1.31 3.74
C ALA A 337 12.95 -1.90 2.36
N VAL A 338 12.08 -1.64 1.39
CA VAL A 338 12.38 -1.89 -0.01
C VAL A 338 13.26 -0.75 -0.51
N ALA A 339 14.48 -1.07 -0.95
CA ALA A 339 15.48 -0.08 -1.29
C ALA A 339 16.26 -0.44 -2.57
N GLU A 340 16.71 0.60 -3.25
CA GLU A 340 17.64 0.49 -4.38
C GLU A 340 19.07 0.63 -3.86
N ALA A 341 19.88 -0.41 -4.05
CA ALA A 341 21.28 -0.41 -3.65
C ALA A 341 22.16 0.23 -4.72
N ALA A 342 22.95 1.24 -4.35
CA ALA A 342 23.90 1.91 -5.25
C ALA A 342 25.11 1.03 -5.60
N GLY A 343 25.31 -0.09 -4.88
CA GLY A 343 26.43 -1.03 -5.08
C GLY A 343 26.38 -2.16 -4.06
N PRO A 344 27.45 -2.97 -3.93
CA PRO A 344 27.55 -4.04 -2.96
C PRO A 344 27.27 -3.54 -1.53
N VAL A 345 26.37 -4.23 -0.84
CA VAL A 345 25.86 -3.77 0.47
C VAL A 345 26.76 -4.28 1.61
N CYS A 346 27.32 -5.49 1.50
CA CYS A 346 28.16 -6.06 2.53
C CYS A 346 29.52 -5.36 2.62
N HIS A 347 30.05 -5.21 3.83
CA HIS A 347 31.39 -4.66 4.06
C HIS A 347 32.52 -5.53 3.49
N THR A 348 32.25 -6.80 3.17
CA THR A 348 33.19 -7.73 2.50
C THR A 348 33.23 -7.52 0.98
N GLY A 349 32.45 -6.62 0.41
CA GLY A 349 32.29 -6.43 -1.02
C GLY A 349 31.23 -7.34 -1.67
N ALA A 350 30.60 -8.24 -0.91
CA ALA A 350 29.48 -9.04 -1.40
C ALA A 350 28.23 -8.18 -1.66
N TRP A 351 27.40 -8.61 -2.62
CA TRP A 351 26.19 -7.87 -2.96
C TRP A 351 25.22 -7.70 -1.78
N SER A 352 25.06 -8.74 -0.99
CA SER A 352 24.22 -8.78 0.21
C SER A 352 25.01 -9.34 1.40
N CYS A 353 24.54 -9.14 2.62
CA CYS A 353 25.09 -9.79 3.81
C CYS A 353 24.82 -11.32 3.81
N PHE A 354 23.93 -11.80 2.96
CA PHE A 354 23.48 -13.19 2.89
C PHE A 354 23.87 -13.88 1.57
N SER A 355 24.35 -13.15 0.57
CA SER A 355 24.71 -13.68 -0.74
C SER A 355 25.85 -12.89 -1.37
N ALA A 356 26.83 -13.57 -1.94
CA ALA A 356 27.94 -12.94 -2.65
C ALA A 356 27.46 -12.18 -3.90
N ASN A 357 26.47 -12.74 -4.61
CA ASN A 357 26.00 -12.25 -5.88
C ASN A 357 24.60 -11.60 -5.75
N ARG A 358 24.32 -10.68 -6.65
CA ARG A 358 22.97 -10.20 -6.92
C ARG A 358 22.13 -11.34 -7.50
N ASN A 359 20.86 -11.43 -7.11
CA ASN A 359 19.94 -12.36 -7.76
C ASN A 359 19.76 -11.97 -9.22
N TYR A 360 19.83 -12.99 -10.09
CA TYR A 360 19.52 -12.82 -11.49
C TYR A 360 18.02 -13.10 -11.68
N THR A 361 17.23 -12.05 -11.68
CA THR A 361 15.77 -12.12 -11.88
C THR A 361 15.40 -11.59 -13.25
N TRP A 362 14.17 -11.79 -13.66
CA TRP A 362 13.67 -11.27 -14.94
C TRP A 362 13.67 -9.73 -14.96
N GLU A 363 13.32 -9.07 -13.84
CA GLU A 363 13.41 -7.60 -13.70
C GLU A 363 14.86 -7.11 -13.82
N PHE A 364 15.81 -7.88 -13.26
CA PHE A 364 17.24 -7.55 -13.42
C PHE A 364 17.69 -7.64 -14.86
N LEU A 365 17.29 -8.68 -15.59
CA LEU A 365 17.52 -8.80 -17.03
C LEU A 365 16.95 -7.59 -17.79
N GLN A 366 15.70 -7.22 -17.52
CA GLN A 366 15.08 -6.05 -18.13
C GLN A 366 15.85 -4.77 -17.80
N GLY A 367 16.31 -4.59 -16.57
CA GLY A 367 17.15 -3.46 -16.15
C GLY A 367 18.46 -3.37 -16.96
N ILE A 368 19.12 -4.51 -17.23
CA ILE A 368 20.32 -4.59 -18.09
C ILE A 368 19.98 -4.12 -19.51
N ILE A 369 18.88 -4.59 -20.09
CA ILE A 369 18.44 -4.26 -21.45
C ILE A 369 18.11 -2.77 -21.57
N VAL A 370 17.37 -2.20 -20.60
CA VAL A 370 17.11 -0.75 -20.51
C VAL A 370 18.41 0.04 -20.46
N GLY A 371 19.37 -0.39 -19.66
CA GLY A 371 20.69 0.23 -19.57
C GLY A 371 21.43 0.21 -20.92
N ARG A 372 21.38 -0.91 -21.64
CA ARG A 372 22.00 -1.05 -22.97
C ARG A 372 21.36 -0.17 -24.04
N PHE A 373 20.05 0.09 -23.94
CA PHE A 373 19.38 1.05 -24.86
C PHE A 373 19.71 2.50 -24.52
N ARG A 374 19.81 2.85 -23.23
CA ARG A 374 20.13 4.23 -22.80
C ARG A 374 21.58 4.62 -23.03
N SER A 375 22.49 3.68 -22.87
CA SER A 375 23.94 3.89 -22.97
C SER A 375 24.57 2.65 -23.62
N PRO A 376 24.45 2.51 -24.97
CA PRO A 376 24.96 1.34 -25.68
C PRO A 376 26.49 1.28 -25.60
N ALA A 377 27.03 0.15 -25.16
CA ALA A 377 28.45 -0.12 -25.22
C ALA A 377 28.85 -0.35 -26.70
N PRO A 378 30.08 -0.02 -27.09
CA PRO A 378 30.59 -0.35 -28.41
C PRO A 378 30.44 -1.84 -28.73
N GLY A 379 29.78 -2.20 -29.83
CA GLY A 379 29.54 -3.58 -30.24
C GLY A 379 28.37 -4.26 -29.52
N SER A 380 27.51 -3.52 -28.82
CA SER A 380 26.31 -4.09 -28.12
C SER A 380 25.29 -4.61 -29.13
N TYR A 381 25.17 -5.93 -29.24
CA TYR A 381 24.16 -6.58 -30.08
C TYR A 381 22.72 -6.14 -29.70
N THR A 382 22.40 -6.01 -28.40
CA THR A 382 21.08 -5.53 -27.94
C THR A 382 20.71 -4.19 -28.55
N ALA A 383 21.68 -3.28 -28.75
CA ALA A 383 21.43 -1.95 -29.28
C ALA A 383 21.16 -1.94 -30.81
N THR A 384 21.51 -3.02 -31.50
CA THR A 384 21.27 -3.15 -32.97
C THR A 384 19.91 -3.77 -33.28
N LEU A 385 19.21 -4.32 -32.28
CA LEU A 385 17.90 -4.96 -32.46
C LEU A 385 16.82 -3.89 -32.70
N ASP A 386 16.31 -3.80 -33.92
CA ASP A 386 15.08 -3.04 -34.21
C ASP A 386 13.82 -3.88 -33.96
N ASP A 387 12.64 -3.31 -34.18
CA ASP A 387 11.37 -3.96 -33.88
C ASP A 387 11.09 -5.18 -34.76
N ASP A 388 11.52 -5.16 -36.02
CA ASP A 388 11.29 -6.26 -36.95
C ASP A 388 12.24 -7.42 -36.63
N LEU A 389 13.53 -7.13 -36.48
CA LEU A 389 14.54 -8.13 -36.16
C LEU A 389 14.27 -8.82 -34.80
N VAL A 390 13.83 -8.08 -33.77
CA VAL A 390 13.52 -8.69 -32.48
C VAL A 390 12.31 -9.62 -32.56
N ARG A 391 11.31 -9.31 -33.39
CA ARG A 391 10.15 -10.18 -33.62
C ARG A 391 10.54 -11.45 -34.39
N GLU A 392 11.39 -11.33 -35.37
CA GLU A 392 11.95 -12.48 -36.08
C GLU A 392 12.69 -13.41 -35.10
N LYS A 393 13.55 -12.84 -34.23
CA LYS A 393 14.26 -13.60 -33.23
C LYS A 393 13.33 -14.29 -32.21
N VAL A 394 12.30 -13.62 -31.73
CA VAL A 394 11.31 -14.28 -30.84
C VAL A 394 10.66 -15.48 -31.53
N MET A 395 10.34 -15.40 -32.81
CA MET A 395 9.77 -16.51 -33.56
C MET A 395 10.77 -17.65 -33.81
N GLU A 396 12.02 -17.31 -34.11
CA GLU A 396 13.13 -18.25 -34.30
C GLU A 396 13.35 -19.08 -33.01
N GLU A 397 13.61 -18.41 -31.87
CA GLU A 397 13.89 -19.06 -30.59
C GLU A 397 12.68 -19.87 -30.06
N ALA A 398 11.45 -19.37 -30.27
CA ALA A 398 10.25 -20.17 -29.96
C ALA A 398 10.19 -21.46 -30.80
N GLY A 399 10.56 -21.39 -32.08
CA GLY A 399 10.63 -22.55 -32.95
C GLY A 399 11.74 -23.54 -32.55
N GLU A 400 12.88 -23.06 -32.09
CA GLU A 400 13.99 -23.87 -31.61
C GLU A 400 13.66 -24.53 -30.27
N LEU A 401 13.06 -23.80 -29.34
CA LEU A 401 12.56 -24.34 -28.08
C LEU A 401 11.55 -25.47 -28.30
N CYS A 402 10.64 -25.35 -29.28
CA CYS A 402 9.69 -26.41 -29.64
C CYS A 402 10.36 -27.68 -30.19
N LYS A 403 11.57 -27.57 -30.75
CA LYS A 403 12.32 -28.70 -31.32
C LYS A 403 13.28 -29.31 -30.29
N ALA A 404 13.63 -28.58 -29.24
CA ALA A 404 14.56 -29.01 -28.20
C ALA A 404 14.09 -30.32 -27.52
N LYS A 405 15.02 -31.26 -27.38
CA LYS A 405 14.73 -32.60 -26.83
C LYS A 405 15.45 -32.89 -25.54
N THR A 406 16.60 -32.27 -25.34
CA THR A 406 17.40 -32.45 -24.14
C THR A 406 17.18 -31.34 -23.14
N ARG A 407 17.43 -31.61 -21.86
CA ARG A 407 17.33 -30.56 -20.82
C ARG A 407 18.25 -29.37 -21.12
N GLY A 408 19.44 -29.62 -21.67
CA GLY A 408 20.40 -28.58 -22.02
C GLY A 408 19.86 -27.65 -23.13
N GLU A 409 19.35 -28.24 -24.20
CA GLU A 409 18.71 -27.51 -25.31
C GLU A 409 17.51 -26.69 -24.80
N ILE A 410 16.63 -27.29 -24.01
CA ILE A 410 15.47 -26.56 -23.45
C ILE A 410 15.91 -25.36 -22.61
N VAL A 411 16.95 -25.50 -21.77
CA VAL A 411 17.45 -24.39 -20.96
C VAL A 411 18.05 -23.29 -21.86
N TRP A 412 18.77 -23.67 -22.91
CA TRP A 412 19.39 -22.73 -23.83
C TRP A 412 18.34 -21.93 -24.59
N GLU A 413 17.47 -22.61 -25.33
CA GLU A 413 16.47 -21.97 -26.18
C GLU A 413 15.41 -21.18 -25.35
N ALA A 414 15.06 -21.68 -24.18
CA ALA A 414 14.16 -20.93 -23.26
C ALA A 414 14.82 -19.64 -22.77
N SER A 415 16.15 -19.65 -22.56
CA SER A 415 16.89 -18.45 -22.13
C SER A 415 16.94 -17.40 -23.25
N ASP A 416 17.19 -17.84 -24.49
CA ASP A 416 17.24 -16.95 -25.65
C ASP A 416 15.86 -16.39 -25.99
N LEU A 417 14.82 -17.22 -25.94
CA LEU A 417 13.43 -16.77 -26.08
C LEU A 417 13.03 -15.73 -25.00
N LEU A 418 13.40 -15.99 -23.72
CA LEU A 418 13.13 -15.04 -22.65
C LEU A 418 13.90 -13.72 -22.86
N TYR A 419 15.12 -13.78 -23.31
CA TYR A 419 15.94 -12.60 -23.60
C TYR A 419 15.30 -11.74 -24.70
N PHE A 420 14.99 -12.30 -25.88
CA PHE A 420 14.40 -11.54 -26.98
C PHE A 420 12.99 -11.06 -26.67
N THR A 421 12.20 -11.85 -25.96
CA THR A 421 10.89 -11.41 -25.43
C THR A 421 11.04 -10.19 -24.53
N THR A 422 12.04 -10.18 -23.63
CA THR A 422 12.32 -9.04 -22.74
C THR A 422 12.79 -7.81 -23.52
N VAL A 423 13.58 -8.00 -24.58
CA VAL A 423 13.97 -6.89 -25.48
C VAL A 423 12.74 -6.28 -26.16
N LEU A 424 11.85 -7.10 -26.71
CA LEU A 424 10.62 -6.66 -27.35
C LEU A 424 9.69 -5.91 -26.37
N MET A 425 9.49 -6.45 -25.18
CA MET A 425 8.73 -5.80 -24.09
C MET A 425 9.30 -4.44 -23.75
N THR A 426 10.61 -4.36 -23.54
CA THR A 426 11.31 -3.11 -23.16
C THR A 426 11.16 -2.04 -24.24
N ARG A 427 11.24 -2.41 -25.51
CA ARG A 427 11.01 -1.49 -26.65
C ARG A 427 9.57 -1.00 -26.70
N ALA A 428 8.61 -1.85 -26.38
CA ALA A 428 7.18 -1.51 -26.30
C ALA A 428 6.82 -0.73 -25.01
N GLY A 429 7.76 -0.47 -24.09
CA GLY A 429 7.52 0.18 -22.82
C GLY A 429 6.77 -0.70 -21.81
N VAL A 430 6.71 -2.02 -22.03
CA VAL A 430 6.07 -3.00 -21.14
C VAL A 430 7.06 -3.49 -20.10
N THR A 431 6.67 -3.49 -18.85
CA THR A 431 7.50 -3.97 -17.72
C THR A 431 7.27 -5.44 -17.43
N VAL A 432 8.26 -6.09 -16.80
CA VAL A 432 8.12 -7.45 -16.28
C VAL A 432 6.98 -7.52 -15.28
N GLN A 433 6.83 -6.49 -14.42
CA GLN A 433 5.76 -6.45 -13.42
C GLN A 433 4.37 -6.51 -14.07
N GLU A 434 4.14 -5.79 -15.19
CA GLU A 434 2.86 -5.84 -15.90
C GLU A 434 2.55 -7.26 -16.44
N ILE A 435 3.57 -8.00 -16.85
CA ILE A 435 3.40 -9.41 -17.29
C ILE A 435 3.06 -10.31 -16.09
N LEU A 436 3.77 -10.14 -14.97
CA LEU A 436 3.52 -10.91 -13.75
C LEU A 436 2.13 -10.61 -13.18
N ASP A 437 1.70 -9.36 -13.18
CA ASP A 437 0.36 -8.94 -12.76
C ASP A 437 -0.73 -9.57 -13.64
N GLU A 438 -0.51 -9.63 -14.97
CA GLU A 438 -1.44 -10.28 -15.88
C GLU A 438 -1.48 -11.81 -15.67
N LEU A 439 -0.34 -12.45 -15.39
CA LEU A 439 -0.30 -13.87 -15.07
C LEU A 439 -1.02 -14.16 -13.74
N ASP A 440 -0.78 -13.34 -12.71
CA ASP A 440 -1.50 -13.44 -11.44
C ASP A 440 -3.01 -13.25 -11.62
N ARG A 441 -3.42 -12.26 -12.43
CA ARG A 441 -4.83 -12.04 -12.80
C ARG A 441 -5.46 -13.27 -13.44
N ARG A 442 -4.73 -13.98 -14.32
CA ARG A 442 -5.22 -15.21 -14.97
C ARG A 442 -5.30 -16.38 -14.02
N HIS A 443 -4.36 -16.48 -13.08
CA HIS A 443 -4.33 -17.53 -12.07
C HIS A 443 -5.51 -17.47 -11.10
N ARG A 444 -6.02 -16.27 -10.81
CA ARG A 444 -7.12 -16.01 -9.86
C ARG A 444 -8.53 -16.06 -10.50
N LYS A 445 -8.68 -16.75 -11.62
CA LYS A 445 -9.98 -16.93 -12.28
C LYS A 445 -10.85 -17.97 -11.59
#